data_eb53e436688747cb58a0ff8b960b4ef0
#
_entry.id   eb53e436688747cb58a0ff8b960b4ef0
#
_cell.length_a   1.000
_cell.length_b   1.000
_cell.length_c   1.000
_cell.angle_alpha   90.00
_cell.angle_beta   90.00
_cell.angle_gamma   90.00
#
_symmetry.space_group_name_H-M   'P 1'
#
loop_
_entity.id
_entity.type
_entity.pdbx_description
1 polymer ?
#
loop_
_entity_poly.entity_id
_entity_poly.type
_entity_poly.pdbx_seq_one_letter_code
_entity_poly.pdbx_strand_id
1 'polypeptide(L)'
;VGPYFDRFLTRWPTVETLAAAPLDAVLHAWQGLGYYARARHLHACAQAVVARHAGRFPASEAELRALPGIGDYTAAAIAAIAFDLPAAAVDGNVERVMARLFAVTAPLPEAKPELRRLAATLVPAARAGDYAQAAMDLGATLCTPKKPRCVLCPWRENCRGRALGFAEELPHRRAAAERPLRRGVAFWAVRPDGAVLLRRRPEKGLLGGMMEVPSTDWRAAPWPVAEALA
;
A
#
# COMPACT_ATOMS: atom_id res chain seq x y z
N VAL A 1 10.87 7.47 -5.02
CA VAL A 1 10.59 6.15 -5.64
C VAL A 1 11.44 5.97 -6.89
N GLY A 2 11.60 6.99 -7.76
CA GLY A 2 12.35 6.90 -9.02
C GLY A 2 13.69 6.16 -8.93
N PRO A 3 14.64 6.59 -8.08
CA PRO A 3 15.95 5.92 -8.00
C PRO A 3 15.88 4.44 -7.61
N TYR A 4 14.84 4.01 -6.88
CA TYR A 4 14.63 2.60 -6.56
C TYR A 4 14.08 1.82 -7.76
N PHE A 5 13.17 2.42 -8.52
CA PHE A 5 12.65 1.85 -9.75
C PHE A 5 13.79 1.57 -10.73
N ASP A 6 14.63 2.56 -10.99
CA ASP A 6 15.79 2.43 -11.88
C ASP A 6 16.77 1.33 -11.40
N ARG A 7 17.05 1.29 -10.08
CA ARG A 7 17.90 0.27 -9.47
C ARG A 7 17.33 -1.13 -9.67
N PHE A 8 16.02 -1.30 -9.48
CA PHE A 8 15.37 -2.60 -9.66
C PHE A 8 15.40 -3.07 -11.11
N LEU A 9 15.08 -2.20 -12.07
CA LEU A 9 15.13 -2.51 -13.50
C LEU A 9 16.54 -2.80 -13.98
N THR A 10 17.54 -2.07 -13.48
CA THR A 10 18.96 -2.34 -13.81
C THR A 10 19.41 -3.70 -13.29
N ARG A 11 19.02 -4.03 -12.05
CA ARG A 11 19.49 -5.27 -11.41
C ARG A 11 18.70 -6.50 -11.83
N TRP A 12 17.41 -6.36 -12.07
CA TRP A 12 16.48 -7.42 -12.47
C TRP A 12 15.57 -6.92 -13.59
N PRO A 13 16.08 -6.91 -14.84
CA PRO A 13 15.37 -6.32 -15.97
C PRO A 13 14.11 -7.09 -16.39
N THR A 14 13.98 -8.36 -15.97
CA THR A 14 12.80 -9.18 -16.29
C THR A 14 12.20 -9.81 -15.02
N VAL A 15 10.96 -10.27 -15.12
CA VAL A 15 10.28 -10.94 -14.02
C VAL A 15 10.97 -12.24 -13.62
N GLU A 16 11.57 -12.96 -14.59
CA GLU A 16 12.33 -14.19 -14.36
C GLU A 16 13.59 -13.92 -13.54
N THR A 17 14.34 -12.87 -13.89
CA THR A 17 15.54 -12.50 -13.13
C THR A 17 15.21 -12.07 -11.71
N LEU A 18 14.09 -11.38 -11.51
CA LEU A 18 13.61 -11.03 -10.17
C LEU A 18 13.15 -12.27 -9.40
N ALA A 19 12.42 -13.18 -10.06
CA ALA A 19 11.94 -14.42 -9.44
C ALA A 19 13.07 -15.34 -8.98
N ALA A 20 14.17 -15.40 -9.75
CA ALA A 20 15.36 -16.20 -9.46
C ALA A 20 16.30 -15.55 -8.42
N ALA A 21 16.10 -14.28 -8.10
CA ALA A 21 16.96 -13.56 -7.17
C ALA A 21 16.82 -14.12 -5.73
N PRO A 22 17.90 -14.18 -4.93
CA PRO A 22 17.78 -14.44 -3.50
C PRO A 22 16.92 -13.35 -2.82
N LEU A 23 15.98 -13.76 -1.95
CA LEU A 23 15.09 -12.82 -1.24
C LEU A 23 15.88 -11.74 -0.47
N ASP A 24 16.98 -12.12 0.17
CA ASP A 24 17.82 -11.15 0.91
C ASP A 24 18.41 -10.07 -0.01
N ALA A 25 18.75 -10.41 -1.27
CA ALA A 25 19.20 -9.43 -2.25
C ALA A 25 18.08 -8.42 -2.62
N VAL A 26 16.84 -8.90 -2.73
CA VAL A 26 15.66 -8.05 -2.99
C VAL A 26 15.36 -7.15 -1.78
N LEU A 27 15.40 -7.69 -0.56
CA LEU A 27 15.20 -6.93 0.66
C LEU A 27 16.29 -5.86 0.87
N HIS A 28 17.54 -6.19 0.55
CA HIS A 28 18.65 -5.22 0.60
C HIS A 28 18.46 -4.07 -0.41
N ALA A 29 18.07 -4.38 -1.64
CA ALA A 29 17.78 -3.35 -2.65
C ALA A 29 16.57 -2.47 -2.28
N TRP A 30 15.64 -3.00 -1.46
CA TRP A 30 14.45 -2.28 -0.96
C TRP A 30 14.73 -1.41 0.26
N GLN A 31 15.92 -1.51 0.84
CA GLN A 31 16.29 -0.80 2.09
C GLN A 31 16.04 0.71 1.95
N GLY A 32 15.35 1.29 2.95
CA GLY A 32 14.96 2.70 2.97
C GLY A 32 13.53 3.00 2.50
N LEU A 33 12.86 2.11 1.75
CA LEU A 33 11.45 2.29 1.35
C LEU A 33 10.45 1.93 2.47
N GLY A 34 10.88 1.19 3.49
CA GLY A 34 10.01 0.69 4.55
C GLY A 34 9.00 -0.35 4.06
N TYR A 35 8.13 -0.82 4.97
CA TYR A 35 7.08 -1.81 4.66
C TYR A 35 7.62 -3.02 3.89
N TYR A 36 8.64 -3.69 4.40
CA TYR A 36 9.38 -4.78 3.74
C TYR A 36 8.51 -5.97 3.32
N ALA A 37 7.31 -6.13 3.90
CA ALA A 37 6.33 -7.08 3.40
C ALA A 37 6.01 -6.86 1.92
N ARG A 38 6.05 -5.60 1.42
CA ARG A 38 5.86 -5.32 -0.01
C ARG A 38 6.97 -5.92 -0.87
N ALA A 39 8.22 -5.86 -0.42
CA ALA A 39 9.34 -6.47 -1.14
C ALA A 39 9.22 -8.00 -1.18
N ARG A 40 8.83 -8.62 -0.06
CA ARG A 40 8.56 -10.08 -0.03
C ARG A 40 7.43 -10.47 -0.97
N HIS A 41 6.34 -9.70 -0.96
CA HIS A 41 5.21 -9.93 -1.86
C HIS A 41 5.58 -9.70 -3.32
N LEU A 42 6.38 -8.67 -3.63
CA LEU A 42 6.89 -8.41 -4.98
C LEU A 42 7.69 -9.62 -5.49
N HIS A 43 8.60 -10.14 -4.67
CA HIS A 43 9.40 -11.32 -5.02
C HIS A 43 8.54 -12.57 -5.20
N ALA A 44 7.62 -12.84 -4.24
CA ALA A 44 6.69 -13.96 -4.34
C ALA A 44 5.73 -13.83 -5.55
N CYS A 45 5.32 -12.60 -5.89
CA CYS A 45 4.53 -12.31 -7.08
C CYS A 45 5.32 -12.66 -8.36
N ALA A 46 6.58 -12.23 -8.46
CA ALA A 46 7.43 -12.57 -9.60
C ALA A 46 7.58 -14.08 -9.76
N GLN A 47 7.81 -14.82 -8.67
CA GLN A 47 7.86 -16.28 -8.68
C GLN A 47 6.53 -16.91 -9.15
N ALA A 48 5.40 -16.41 -8.67
CA ALA A 48 4.07 -16.89 -9.09
C ALA A 48 3.79 -16.62 -10.56
N VAL A 49 4.16 -15.44 -11.08
CA VAL A 49 4.02 -15.09 -12.51
C VAL A 49 4.85 -16.01 -13.38
N VAL A 50 6.08 -16.30 -13.01
CA VAL A 50 6.94 -17.24 -13.75
C VAL A 50 6.35 -18.66 -13.72
N ALA A 51 5.99 -19.14 -12.53
CA ALA A 51 5.55 -20.51 -12.34
C ALA A 51 4.17 -20.82 -12.94
N ARG A 52 3.23 -19.86 -12.91
CA ARG A 52 1.82 -20.09 -13.27
C ARG A 52 1.39 -19.44 -14.57
N HIS A 53 2.13 -18.42 -15.03
CA HIS A 53 1.75 -17.59 -16.17
C HIS A 53 2.90 -17.45 -17.18
N ALA A 54 3.90 -18.36 -17.15
CA ALA A 54 5.04 -18.38 -18.08
C ALA A 54 5.73 -17.02 -18.24
N GLY A 55 5.91 -16.29 -17.14
CA GLY A 55 6.57 -14.98 -17.10
C GLY A 55 5.71 -13.81 -17.60
N ARG A 56 4.42 -13.99 -17.88
CA ARG A 56 3.52 -12.94 -18.36
C ARG A 56 2.44 -12.64 -17.33
N PHE A 57 2.24 -11.36 -17.03
CA PHE A 57 1.14 -10.96 -16.14
C PHE A 57 -0.20 -11.25 -16.79
N PRO A 58 -1.16 -11.86 -16.07
CA PRO A 58 -2.53 -11.98 -16.57
C PRO A 58 -3.19 -10.60 -16.65
N ALA A 59 -4.15 -10.43 -17.56
CA ALA A 59 -4.82 -9.15 -17.75
C ALA A 59 -6.07 -8.98 -16.86
N SER A 60 -6.74 -10.10 -16.50
CA SER A 60 -7.98 -10.02 -15.72
C SER A 60 -7.73 -9.67 -14.25
N GLU A 61 -8.60 -8.82 -13.67
CA GLU A 61 -8.52 -8.48 -12.24
C GLU A 61 -8.59 -9.71 -11.33
N ALA A 62 -9.37 -10.72 -11.71
CA ALA A 62 -9.52 -11.95 -10.93
C ALA A 62 -8.20 -12.73 -10.83
N GLU A 63 -7.50 -12.91 -11.93
CA GLU A 63 -6.20 -13.59 -11.97
C GLU A 63 -5.13 -12.75 -11.32
N LEU A 64 -5.14 -11.42 -11.53
CA LEU A 64 -4.22 -10.50 -10.87
C LEU A 64 -4.36 -10.57 -9.35
N ARG A 65 -5.59 -10.61 -8.81
CA ARG A 65 -5.84 -10.74 -7.35
C ARG A 65 -5.37 -12.07 -6.77
N ALA A 66 -5.26 -13.11 -7.58
CA ALA A 66 -4.72 -14.40 -7.15
C ALA A 66 -3.18 -14.39 -6.97
N LEU A 67 -2.49 -13.33 -7.41
CA LEU A 67 -1.06 -13.18 -7.24
C LEU A 67 -0.70 -12.65 -5.83
N PRO A 68 0.42 -13.11 -5.24
CA PRO A 68 0.87 -12.65 -3.93
C PRO A 68 1.01 -11.13 -3.83
N GLY A 69 0.37 -10.52 -2.83
CA GLY A 69 0.48 -9.09 -2.54
C GLY A 69 -0.31 -8.16 -3.47
N ILE A 70 -1.06 -8.70 -4.42
CA ILE A 70 -1.95 -7.95 -5.29
C ILE A 70 -3.35 -7.93 -4.67
N GLY A 71 -3.75 -6.78 -4.14
CA GLY A 71 -5.11 -6.53 -3.65
C GLY A 71 -6.00 -5.88 -4.70
N ASP A 72 -7.27 -5.61 -4.34
CA ASP A 72 -8.28 -5.03 -5.25
C ASP A 72 -7.79 -3.79 -6.01
N TYR A 73 -7.21 -2.82 -5.28
CA TYR A 73 -6.67 -1.61 -5.89
C TYR A 73 -5.55 -1.91 -6.90
N THR A 74 -4.58 -2.74 -6.50
CA THR A 74 -3.42 -3.03 -7.36
C THR A 74 -3.84 -3.82 -8.60
N ALA A 75 -4.76 -4.78 -8.46
CA ALA A 75 -5.31 -5.54 -9.58
C ALA A 75 -6.00 -4.62 -10.59
N ALA A 76 -6.90 -3.75 -10.11
CA ALA A 76 -7.60 -2.79 -10.96
C ALA A 76 -6.63 -1.79 -11.62
N ALA A 77 -5.61 -1.31 -10.88
CA ALA A 77 -4.60 -0.40 -11.42
C ALA A 77 -3.77 -1.06 -12.53
N ILE A 78 -3.35 -2.31 -12.34
CA ILE A 78 -2.61 -3.05 -13.37
C ILE A 78 -3.52 -3.30 -14.59
N ALA A 79 -4.75 -3.76 -14.39
CA ALA A 79 -5.70 -4.00 -15.47
C ALA A 79 -5.96 -2.73 -16.29
N ALA A 80 -6.18 -1.59 -15.63
CA ALA A 80 -6.41 -0.31 -16.31
C ALA A 80 -5.15 0.21 -16.99
N ILE A 81 -4.02 0.31 -16.29
CA ILE A 81 -2.83 1.04 -16.76
C ILE A 81 -2.00 0.20 -17.73
N ALA A 82 -1.84 -1.11 -17.47
CA ALA A 82 -1.01 -1.97 -18.30
C ALA A 82 -1.76 -2.62 -19.45
N PHE A 83 -3.08 -2.81 -19.33
CA PHE A 83 -3.89 -3.53 -20.31
C PHE A 83 -5.05 -2.71 -20.90
N ASP A 84 -5.21 -1.45 -20.47
CA ASP A 84 -6.31 -0.54 -20.85
C ASP A 84 -7.71 -1.14 -20.68
N LEU A 85 -7.86 -2.06 -19.70
CA LEU A 85 -9.14 -2.65 -19.39
C LEU A 85 -9.95 -1.73 -18.47
N PRO A 86 -11.30 -1.64 -18.64
CA PRO A 86 -12.14 -0.78 -17.83
C PRO A 86 -12.25 -1.31 -16.39
N ALA A 87 -11.28 -0.93 -15.55
CA ALA A 87 -11.18 -1.30 -14.16
C ALA A 87 -11.06 -0.06 -13.24
N ALA A 88 -11.77 -0.07 -12.11
CA ALA A 88 -11.81 1.05 -11.18
C ALA A 88 -10.68 0.96 -10.15
N ALA A 89 -9.55 1.61 -10.41
CA ALA A 89 -8.43 1.71 -9.47
C ALA A 89 -8.74 2.73 -8.36
N VAL A 90 -9.23 2.26 -7.22
CA VAL A 90 -9.67 3.12 -6.10
C VAL A 90 -8.69 3.04 -4.95
N ASP A 91 -7.80 4.03 -4.87
CA ASP A 91 -6.91 4.28 -3.73
C ASP A 91 -7.52 5.31 -2.76
N GLY A 92 -6.81 5.68 -1.71
CA GLY A 92 -7.28 6.70 -0.76
C GLY A 92 -7.47 8.10 -1.37
N ASN A 93 -6.83 8.43 -2.49
CA ASN A 93 -7.03 9.66 -3.23
C ASN A 93 -8.35 9.61 -3.99
N VAL A 94 -8.58 8.52 -4.72
CA VAL A 94 -9.81 8.30 -5.47
C VAL A 94 -11.01 8.14 -4.52
N GLU A 95 -10.87 7.43 -3.37
CA GLU A 95 -11.91 7.39 -2.32
C GLU A 95 -12.35 8.81 -1.91
N ARG A 96 -11.41 9.72 -1.68
CA ARG A 96 -11.68 11.11 -1.31
C ARG A 96 -12.35 11.88 -2.45
N VAL A 97 -11.86 11.74 -3.67
CA VAL A 97 -12.45 12.37 -4.85
C VAL A 97 -13.90 11.92 -5.02
N MET A 98 -14.17 10.62 -4.96
CA MET A 98 -15.53 10.08 -5.09
C MET A 98 -16.44 10.51 -3.95
N ALA A 99 -15.96 10.49 -2.71
CA ALA A 99 -16.73 10.96 -1.56
C ALA A 99 -17.18 12.41 -1.74
N ARG A 100 -16.32 13.28 -2.23
CA ARG A 100 -16.62 14.69 -2.50
C ARG A 100 -17.49 14.91 -3.72
N LEU A 101 -17.19 14.22 -4.82
CA LEU A 101 -17.93 14.34 -6.07
C LEU A 101 -19.40 13.96 -5.88
N PHE A 102 -19.67 12.88 -5.16
CA PHE A 102 -21.02 12.36 -4.92
C PHE A 102 -21.62 12.76 -3.58
N ALA A 103 -20.89 13.53 -2.74
CA ALA A 103 -21.31 13.93 -1.39
C ALA A 103 -21.64 12.73 -0.49
N VAL A 104 -20.82 11.68 -0.51
CA VAL A 104 -21.01 10.50 0.34
C VAL A 104 -20.59 10.82 1.77
N THR A 105 -21.57 10.83 2.69
CA THR A 105 -21.38 11.20 4.10
C THR A 105 -21.14 10.01 5.03
N ALA A 106 -21.38 8.79 4.57
CA ALA A 106 -21.04 7.60 5.35
C ALA A 106 -19.53 7.60 5.67
N PRO A 107 -19.14 7.25 6.92
CA PRO A 107 -17.73 7.29 7.30
C PRO A 107 -16.92 6.13 6.67
N LEU A 108 -15.61 6.33 6.55
CA LEU A 108 -14.69 5.23 6.24
C LEU A 108 -14.44 4.39 7.51
N PRO A 109 -14.37 3.05 7.40
CA PRO A 109 -14.27 2.27 6.15
C PRO A 109 -15.61 1.86 5.52
N GLU A 110 -16.76 2.12 6.13
CA GLU A 110 -18.09 1.64 5.71
C GLU A 110 -18.48 2.13 4.31
N ALA A 111 -18.08 3.35 3.95
CA ALA A 111 -18.35 3.94 2.63
C ALA A 111 -17.55 3.28 1.48
N LYS A 112 -16.51 2.49 1.75
CA LYS A 112 -15.62 1.97 0.69
C LYS A 112 -16.33 1.19 -0.42
N PRO A 113 -17.30 0.27 -0.14
CA PRO A 113 -18.00 -0.45 -1.20
C PRO A 113 -18.79 0.50 -2.12
N GLU A 114 -19.46 1.51 -1.55
CA GLU A 114 -20.20 2.50 -2.31
C GLU A 114 -19.26 3.37 -3.16
N LEU A 115 -18.17 3.85 -2.59
CA LEU A 115 -17.19 4.66 -3.30
C LEU A 115 -16.57 3.91 -4.48
N ARG A 116 -16.30 2.60 -4.34
CA ARG A 116 -15.85 1.75 -5.44
C ARG A 116 -16.91 1.61 -6.53
N ARG A 117 -18.16 1.37 -6.15
CA ARG A 117 -19.29 1.30 -7.09
C ARG A 117 -19.45 2.59 -7.89
N LEU A 118 -19.39 3.74 -7.20
CA LEU A 118 -19.47 5.06 -7.83
C LEU A 118 -18.27 5.32 -8.76
N ALA A 119 -17.05 5.00 -8.33
CA ALA A 119 -15.88 5.10 -9.18
C ALA A 119 -16.01 4.26 -10.46
N ALA A 120 -16.53 3.04 -10.35
CA ALA A 120 -16.72 2.16 -11.50
C ALA A 120 -17.69 2.74 -12.55
N THR A 121 -18.68 3.56 -12.15
CA THR A 121 -19.60 4.21 -13.10
C THR A 121 -18.94 5.29 -13.96
N LEU A 122 -17.76 5.74 -13.60
CA LEU A 122 -17.04 6.81 -14.29
C LEU A 122 -15.88 6.28 -15.15
N VAL A 123 -15.57 4.99 -15.08
CA VAL A 123 -14.47 4.41 -15.85
C VAL A 123 -14.90 4.35 -17.34
N PRO A 124 -14.14 4.95 -18.25
CA PRO A 124 -14.44 4.90 -19.67
C PRO A 124 -14.11 3.51 -20.27
N ALA A 125 -14.76 3.17 -21.37
CA ALA A 125 -14.49 1.92 -22.08
C ALA A 125 -13.15 1.90 -22.82
N ALA A 126 -12.56 3.06 -23.10
CA ALA A 126 -11.26 3.23 -23.74
C ALA A 126 -10.43 4.24 -22.93
N ARG A 127 -9.12 4.12 -22.98
CA ARG A 127 -8.19 4.95 -22.20
C ARG A 127 -8.44 4.85 -20.69
N ALA A 128 -8.80 3.65 -20.23
CA ALA A 128 -9.05 3.37 -18.82
C ALA A 128 -7.79 3.63 -17.96
N GLY A 129 -6.60 3.36 -18.49
CA GLY A 129 -5.32 3.65 -17.85
C GLY A 129 -5.08 5.13 -17.65
N ASP A 130 -5.38 5.97 -18.65
CA ASP A 130 -5.27 7.43 -18.52
C ASP A 130 -6.24 7.98 -17.48
N TYR A 131 -7.49 7.47 -17.49
CA TYR A 131 -8.48 7.85 -16.50
C TYR A 131 -8.06 7.49 -15.08
N ALA A 132 -7.55 6.27 -14.87
CA ALA A 132 -7.10 5.82 -13.55
C ALA A 132 -5.98 6.73 -13.01
N GLN A 133 -4.98 7.05 -13.83
CA GLN A 133 -3.90 7.96 -13.48
C GLN A 133 -4.42 9.37 -13.21
N ALA A 134 -5.25 9.93 -14.10
CA ALA A 134 -5.83 11.27 -13.94
C ALA A 134 -6.67 11.40 -12.67
N ALA A 135 -7.44 10.37 -12.30
CA ALA A 135 -8.23 10.37 -11.06
C ALA A 135 -7.36 10.34 -9.80
N MET A 136 -6.26 9.57 -9.81
CA MET A 136 -5.28 9.56 -8.73
C MET A 136 -4.55 10.90 -8.62
N ASP A 137 -4.11 11.47 -9.73
CA ASP A 137 -3.41 12.78 -9.79
C ASP A 137 -4.32 13.92 -9.35
N LEU A 138 -5.59 13.91 -9.74
CA LEU A 138 -6.59 14.86 -9.27
C LEU A 138 -6.68 14.84 -7.74
N GLY A 139 -6.72 13.65 -7.14
CA GLY A 139 -6.72 13.50 -5.69
C GLY A 139 -5.41 13.95 -5.03
N ALA A 140 -4.28 13.67 -5.65
CA ALA A 140 -2.96 14.00 -5.10
C ALA A 140 -2.64 15.51 -5.20
N THR A 141 -3.10 16.20 -6.25
CA THR A 141 -2.65 17.56 -6.58
C THR A 141 -3.69 18.65 -6.35
N LEU A 142 -4.96 18.40 -6.66
CA LEU A 142 -6.05 19.40 -6.59
C LEU A 142 -7.05 19.09 -5.47
N CYS A 143 -7.61 17.89 -5.45
CA CYS A 143 -8.58 17.46 -4.44
C CYS A 143 -7.90 16.94 -3.17
N THR A 144 -6.97 17.73 -2.62
CA THR A 144 -6.12 17.40 -1.47
C THR A 144 -6.93 17.23 -0.18
N PRO A 145 -6.41 16.51 0.85
CA PRO A 145 -7.11 16.30 2.11
C PRO A 145 -7.55 17.58 2.79
N LYS A 146 -6.66 18.57 2.83
CA LYS A 146 -6.93 19.91 3.39
C LYS A 146 -6.82 20.96 2.29
N LYS A 147 -7.66 21.99 2.34
CA LYS A 147 -7.65 23.13 1.41
C LYS A 147 -7.66 22.69 -0.07
N PRO A 148 -8.66 21.91 -0.52
CA PRO A 148 -8.73 21.47 -1.92
C PRO A 148 -8.85 22.67 -2.86
N ARG A 149 -8.17 22.62 -3.99
CA ARG A 149 -8.16 23.70 -5.00
C ARG A 149 -9.37 23.58 -5.93
N CYS A 150 -10.58 23.67 -5.37
CA CYS A 150 -11.82 23.46 -6.10
C CYS A 150 -12.00 24.38 -7.32
N VAL A 151 -11.47 25.59 -7.28
CA VAL A 151 -11.53 26.55 -8.42
C VAL A 151 -10.82 26.01 -9.65
N LEU A 152 -9.72 25.26 -9.48
CA LEU A 152 -8.94 24.67 -10.55
C LEU A 152 -9.39 23.25 -10.94
N CYS A 153 -10.36 22.69 -10.22
CA CYS A 153 -10.80 21.31 -10.43
C CYS A 153 -11.65 21.19 -11.69
N PRO A 154 -11.30 20.29 -12.65
CA PRO A 154 -12.09 20.10 -13.86
C PRO A 154 -13.52 19.58 -13.59
N TRP A 155 -13.75 18.95 -12.44
CA TRP A 155 -15.08 18.44 -12.02
C TRP A 155 -15.84 19.39 -11.10
N ARG A 156 -15.39 20.62 -10.96
CA ARG A 156 -15.96 21.59 -10.01
C ARG A 156 -17.49 21.79 -10.16
N GLU A 157 -17.97 21.83 -11.39
CA GLU A 157 -19.39 22.10 -11.67
C GLU A 157 -20.28 20.89 -11.32
N ASN A 158 -19.73 19.68 -11.41
CA ASN A 158 -20.43 18.43 -11.09
C ASN A 158 -20.23 17.97 -9.65
N CYS A 159 -19.37 18.66 -8.86
CA CYS A 159 -19.00 18.24 -7.52
C CYS A 159 -20.08 18.62 -6.49
N ARG A 160 -20.87 17.61 -6.05
CA ARG A 160 -21.94 17.81 -5.08
C ARG A 160 -21.44 18.28 -3.72
N GLY A 161 -20.31 17.73 -3.22
CA GLY A 161 -19.71 18.16 -1.96
C GLY A 161 -19.28 19.64 -1.99
N ARG A 162 -18.77 20.13 -3.13
CA ARG A 162 -18.49 21.56 -3.34
C ARG A 162 -19.79 22.37 -3.36
N ALA A 163 -20.78 21.95 -4.14
CA ALA A 163 -22.05 22.66 -4.25
C ALA A 163 -22.76 22.80 -2.90
N LEU A 164 -22.63 21.81 -2.04
CA LEU A 164 -23.21 21.78 -0.68
C LEU A 164 -22.32 22.46 0.38
N GLY A 165 -21.11 22.91 0.03
CA GLY A 165 -20.24 23.68 0.91
C GLY A 165 -19.38 22.86 1.90
N PHE A 166 -19.44 21.52 1.90
CA PHE A 166 -18.71 20.67 2.87
C PHE A 166 -17.69 19.71 2.26
N ALA A 167 -17.19 20.00 1.05
CA ALA A 167 -16.22 19.13 0.39
C ALA A 167 -14.97 18.83 1.24
N GLU A 168 -14.50 19.78 2.05
CA GLU A 168 -13.30 19.60 2.87
C GLU A 168 -13.51 18.60 4.01
N GLU A 169 -14.73 18.43 4.49
CA GLU A 169 -15.08 17.50 5.56
C GLU A 169 -15.08 16.03 5.09
N LEU A 170 -15.17 15.82 3.76
CA LEU A 170 -15.25 14.48 3.17
C LEU A 170 -13.88 13.93 2.73
N PRO A 171 -13.66 12.63 2.85
CA PRO A 171 -14.55 11.62 3.46
C PRO A 171 -14.54 11.68 4.98
N HIS A 172 -15.66 11.46 5.62
CA HIS A 172 -15.72 11.29 7.06
C HIS A 172 -14.90 10.06 7.47
N ARG A 173 -14.33 10.09 8.68
CA ARG A 173 -13.59 8.96 9.26
C ARG A 173 -14.11 8.70 10.67
N ARG A 174 -14.21 7.43 11.03
CA ARG A 174 -14.40 7.10 12.44
C ARG A 174 -13.23 7.63 13.28
N ALA A 175 -13.52 8.02 14.50
CA ALA A 175 -12.49 8.30 15.49
C ALA A 175 -11.56 7.08 15.60
N ALA A 176 -10.27 7.33 15.60
CA ALA A 176 -9.29 6.25 15.78
C ALA A 176 -9.47 5.66 17.18
N ALA A 177 -9.51 4.33 17.27
CA ALA A 177 -9.45 3.67 18.57
C ALA A 177 -8.15 4.04 19.29
N GLU A 178 -8.22 4.15 20.61
CA GLU A 178 -7.04 4.39 21.42
C GLU A 178 -6.01 3.27 21.18
N ARG A 179 -4.77 3.67 20.93
CA ARG A 179 -3.71 2.69 20.69
C ARG A 179 -3.24 2.11 22.01
N PRO A 180 -3.26 0.78 22.20
CA PRO A 180 -2.78 0.18 23.42
C PRO A 180 -1.28 0.47 23.62
N LEU A 181 -0.94 0.97 24.81
CA LEU A 181 0.45 1.09 25.22
C LEU A 181 1.00 -0.30 25.54
N ARG A 182 2.10 -0.65 24.89
CA ARG A 182 2.80 -1.93 25.13
C ARG A 182 4.23 -1.64 25.54
N ARG A 183 4.72 -2.41 26.50
CA ARG A 183 6.06 -2.32 27.05
C ARG A 183 6.80 -3.63 26.84
N GLY A 184 8.07 -3.53 26.51
CA GLY A 184 9.00 -4.64 26.37
C GLY A 184 10.39 -4.20 26.78
N VAL A 185 11.26 -5.13 27.12
CA VAL A 185 12.67 -4.90 27.38
C VAL A 185 13.46 -5.41 26.18
N ALA A 186 14.37 -4.61 25.65
CA ALA A 186 15.28 -4.99 24.59
C ALA A 186 16.69 -5.16 25.17
N PHE A 187 17.39 -6.22 24.78
CA PHE A 187 18.70 -6.57 25.30
C PHE A 187 19.77 -6.19 24.29
N TRP A 188 20.69 -5.33 24.72
CA TRP A 188 21.85 -4.96 23.92
C TRP A 188 23.07 -5.75 24.39
N ALA A 189 23.29 -6.90 23.79
CA ALA A 189 24.41 -7.78 24.12
C ALA A 189 25.55 -7.61 23.11
N VAL A 190 26.75 -7.28 23.61
CA VAL A 190 27.94 -7.06 22.80
C VAL A 190 29.04 -8.04 23.24
N ARG A 191 29.61 -8.73 22.28
CA ARG A 191 30.76 -9.62 22.49
C ARG A 191 32.07 -8.80 22.61
N PRO A 192 33.14 -9.32 23.23
CA PRO A 192 34.41 -8.59 23.38
C PRO A 192 35.04 -8.05 22.09
N ASP A 193 34.75 -8.69 20.93
CA ASP A 193 35.21 -8.25 19.62
C ASP A 193 34.31 -7.17 18.99
N GLY A 194 33.31 -6.65 19.71
CA GLY A 194 32.37 -5.63 19.25
C GLY A 194 31.17 -6.17 18.51
N ALA A 195 31.04 -7.47 18.29
CA ALA A 195 29.87 -8.05 17.62
C ALA A 195 28.62 -7.95 18.50
N VAL A 196 27.50 -7.53 17.89
CA VAL A 196 26.19 -7.37 18.55
C VAL A 196 25.33 -8.58 18.29
N LEU A 197 24.66 -9.09 19.34
CA LEU A 197 23.71 -10.18 19.21
C LEU A 197 22.41 -9.67 18.54
N LEU A 198 22.07 -10.28 17.42
CA LEU A 198 20.83 -10.02 16.70
C LEU A 198 20.08 -11.33 16.48
N ARG A 199 18.76 -11.27 16.43
CA ARG A 199 17.89 -12.36 15.98
C ARG A 199 17.04 -11.93 14.78
N ARG A 200 16.64 -12.87 13.93
CA ARG A 200 15.68 -12.59 12.85
C ARG A 200 14.26 -12.67 13.40
N ARG A 201 13.46 -11.64 13.17
CA ARG A 201 12.04 -11.64 13.51
C ARG A 201 11.28 -12.71 12.72
N PRO A 202 10.18 -13.25 13.26
CA PRO A 202 9.24 -14.04 12.46
C PRO A 202 8.81 -13.31 11.21
N GLU A 203 8.57 -14.02 10.12
CA GLU A 203 8.19 -13.39 8.83
C GLU A 203 6.86 -12.64 8.90
N LYS A 204 5.93 -13.08 9.77
CA LYS A 204 4.62 -12.45 9.99
C LYS A 204 4.69 -11.43 11.13
N GLY A 205 3.89 -10.37 11.03
CA GLY A 205 3.76 -9.35 12.06
C GLY A 205 4.57 -8.09 11.77
N LEU A 206 4.69 -7.24 12.79
CA LEU A 206 5.38 -5.95 12.70
C LEU A 206 6.87 -6.16 12.39
N LEU A 207 7.37 -5.52 11.33
CA LEU A 207 8.76 -5.64 10.87
C LEU A 207 9.22 -7.08 10.64
N GLY A 208 8.32 -7.97 10.19
CA GLY A 208 8.61 -9.38 9.99
C GLY A 208 9.82 -9.62 9.08
N GLY A 209 10.65 -10.62 9.44
CA GLY A 209 11.86 -11.00 8.71
C GLY A 209 13.05 -10.06 8.87
N MET A 210 12.89 -8.93 9.56
CA MET A 210 14.01 -8.01 9.86
C MET A 210 14.85 -8.51 11.03
N MET A 211 16.09 -8.06 11.09
CA MET A 211 16.95 -8.29 12.26
C MET A 211 16.56 -7.35 13.39
N GLU A 212 16.55 -7.87 14.60
CA GLU A 212 16.30 -7.11 15.82
C GLU A 212 17.25 -7.53 16.95
N VAL A 213 17.45 -6.70 17.93
CA VAL A 213 18.05 -7.11 19.20
C VAL A 213 17.07 -8.03 19.95
N PRO A 214 17.51 -9.05 20.70
CA PRO A 214 16.63 -9.87 21.53
C PRO A 214 15.77 -9.00 22.44
N SER A 215 14.52 -9.38 22.62
CA SER A 215 13.59 -8.65 23.48
C SER A 215 12.60 -9.60 24.12
N THR A 216 12.01 -9.17 25.23
CA THR A 216 10.85 -9.82 25.84
C THR A 216 9.61 -9.65 24.95
N ASP A 217 8.54 -10.36 25.30
CA ASP A 217 7.21 -10.11 24.73
C ASP A 217 6.70 -8.70 25.10
N TRP A 218 5.84 -8.16 24.24
CA TRP A 218 5.25 -6.84 24.43
C TRP A 218 3.92 -6.96 25.16
N ARG A 219 3.82 -6.43 26.41
CA ARG A 219 2.62 -6.48 27.27
C ARG A 219 2.25 -5.10 27.81
N ALA A 220 1.02 -4.96 28.32
CA ALA A 220 0.57 -3.68 28.89
C ALA A 220 1.29 -3.35 30.22
N ALA A 221 1.53 -4.38 31.06
CA ALA A 221 2.24 -4.23 32.33
C ALA A 221 3.74 -4.02 32.12
N PRO A 222 4.41 -3.24 32.97
CA PRO A 222 5.89 -3.17 33.00
C PRO A 222 6.51 -4.54 33.25
N TRP A 223 7.73 -4.72 32.76
CA TRP A 223 8.56 -5.89 33.04
C TRP A 223 9.43 -5.59 34.26
N PRO A 224 9.32 -6.35 35.38
CA PRO A 224 10.34 -6.34 36.41
C PRO A 224 11.70 -6.80 35.83
N VAL A 225 12.79 -6.19 36.24
CA VAL A 225 14.12 -6.50 35.68
C VAL A 225 14.49 -7.96 35.87
N ALA A 226 14.21 -8.53 37.04
CA ALA A 226 14.49 -9.95 37.32
C ALA A 226 13.71 -10.90 36.39
N GLU A 227 12.43 -10.61 36.12
CA GLU A 227 11.60 -11.40 35.22
C GLU A 227 12.04 -11.26 33.73
N ALA A 228 12.53 -10.09 33.37
CA ALA A 228 13.01 -9.84 32.01
C ALA A 228 14.34 -10.56 31.71
N LEU A 229 15.13 -10.87 32.73
CA LEU A 229 16.44 -11.54 32.61
C LEU A 229 16.36 -13.06 32.80
N ALA A 230 15.23 -13.59 33.24
CA ALA A 230 14.98 -15.02 33.36
C ALA A 230 14.59 -15.65 32.03
#